data_483731326829d3d6e7cc4c98d5178bd4
#
_entry.id   483731326829d3d6e7cc4c98d5178bd4
#
_cell.length_a   1.000
_cell.length_b   1.000
_cell.length_c   1.000
_cell.angle_alpha   90.00
_cell.angle_beta   90.00
_cell.angle_gamma   90.00
#
_symmetry.space_group_name_H-M   'P 1'
#
loop_
_entity.id
_entity.type
_entity.pdbx_description
1 polymer ?
#
loop_
_entity_poly.entity_id
_entity_poly.type
_entity_poly.pdbx_seq_one_letter_code
_entity_poly.pdbx_strand_id
1 'polypeptide(L)'
;MSARRYLCSELISLRINAIDAMVNLEEIWDRGAVFEAEKPIPEGARVEMRTAQALFAGKIIRVEQHEFGWRFEVEFSPLTPWSADQFLPRHLLEVSERKVEQK
;
A
#
# COMPACT_ATOMS: atom_id res chain seq x y z
N MET A 1 6.64 12.05 15.22
CA MET A 1 7.47 11.91 14.11
C MET A 1 6.77 11.25 12.99
N SER A 2 6.82 11.80 11.86
CA SER A 2 6.08 11.22 10.76
C SER A 2 6.92 10.23 10.01
N ALA A 3 6.28 9.22 9.52
CA ALA A 3 6.94 8.22 8.70
C ALA A 3 7.16 8.79 7.31
N ARG A 4 8.21 8.35 6.66
CA ARG A 4 8.45 8.70 5.29
C ARG A 4 7.53 7.89 4.40
N ARG A 5 6.90 8.56 3.48
CA ARG A 5 6.05 7.91 2.50
C ARG A 5 6.71 7.97 1.15
N TYR A 6 6.45 6.95 0.35
CA TYR A 6 7.03 6.87 -0.98
C TYR A 6 5.92 6.63 -1.98
N LEU A 7 5.93 7.38 -3.05
CA LEU A 7 5.07 7.09 -4.19
C LEU A 7 5.73 6.01 -5.01
N CYS A 8 4.91 5.17 -5.61
CA CYS A 8 5.43 4.12 -6.48
C CYS A 8 4.34 3.74 -7.45
N SER A 9 4.63 2.79 -8.30
CA SER A 9 3.64 2.27 -9.24
C SER A 9 4.05 0.88 -9.62
N GLU A 10 3.35 -0.10 -9.07
CA GLU A 10 3.68 -1.48 -9.38
C GLU A 10 2.43 -2.34 -9.23
N LEU A 11 2.14 -3.13 -10.25
CA LEU A 11 1.08 -4.11 -10.17
C LEU A 11 1.55 -5.23 -9.25
N ILE A 12 0.70 -5.58 -8.31
CA ILE A 12 1.08 -6.56 -7.32
C ILE A 12 -0.13 -7.43 -7.01
N SER A 13 0.12 -8.68 -6.66
CA SER A 13 -0.93 -9.57 -6.24
C SER A 13 -1.14 -9.40 -4.75
N LEU A 14 -2.37 -9.05 -4.38
CA LEU A 14 -2.72 -8.83 -2.99
C LEU A 14 -3.80 -9.85 -2.63
N ARG A 15 -3.60 -10.56 -1.54
CA ARG A 15 -4.61 -11.48 -1.07
C ARG A 15 -5.55 -10.73 -0.13
N ILE A 16 -6.82 -10.67 -0.49
CA ILE A 16 -7.82 -9.96 0.27
C ILE A 16 -8.87 -10.97 0.70
N ASN A 17 -8.97 -11.22 2.01
CA ASN A 17 -9.89 -12.23 2.54
C ASN A 17 -9.73 -13.56 1.82
N ALA A 18 -8.48 -13.98 1.64
CA ALA A 18 -8.14 -15.26 1.01
C ALA A 18 -8.40 -15.34 -0.49
N ILE A 19 -8.66 -14.21 -1.14
CA ILE A 19 -8.84 -14.16 -2.59
C ILE A 19 -7.75 -13.26 -3.16
N ASP A 20 -7.04 -13.77 -4.18
CA ASP A 20 -5.98 -13.00 -4.81
C ASP A 20 -6.56 -12.01 -5.80
N ALA A 21 -6.06 -10.79 -5.77
CA ALA A 21 -6.47 -9.75 -6.69
C ALA A 21 -5.25 -8.98 -7.16
N MET A 22 -5.24 -8.60 -8.43
CA MET A 22 -4.20 -7.73 -8.95
C MET A 22 -4.59 -6.30 -8.69
N VAL A 23 -3.71 -5.58 -8.03
CA VAL A 23 -3.95 -4.18 -7.69
C VAL A 23 -2.70 -3.39 -7.99
N ASN A 24 -2.82 -2.09 -8.07
CA ASN A 24 -1.67 -1.23 -8.28
C ASN A 24 -1.26 -0.62 -6.95
N LEU A 25 0.00 -0.85 -6.57
CA LEU A 25 0.56 -0.23 -5.38
C LEU A 25 0.99 1.18 -5.73
N GLU A 26 0.47 2.16 -4.99
CA GLU A 26 0.69 3.58 -5.30
C GLU A 26 1.50 4.32 -4.26
N GLU A 27 1.38 3.94 -3.00
CA GLU A 27 2.18 4.54 -1.93
C GLU A 27 2.55 3.47 -0.94
N ILE A 28 3.70 3.63 -0.32
CA ILE A 28 4.12 2.69 0.71
C ILE A 28 4.94 3.42 1.78
N TRP A 29 4.78 2.99 3.01
CA TRP A 29 5.58 3.45 4.14
C TRP A 29 5.70 2.30 5.12
N ASP A 30 6.42 2.52 6.20
CA ASP A 30 6.71 1.40 7.12
C ASP A 30 5.45 0.78 7.73
N ARG A 31 4.40 1.58 7.91
CA ARG A 31 3.19 1.10 8.57
C ARG A 31 2.05 0.80 7.62
N GLY A 32 2.20 1.01 6.34
CA GLY A 32 1.07 0.79 5.45
C GLY A 32 1.33 1.08 4.00
N ALA A 33 0.25 1.05 3.22
CA ALA A 33 0.34 1.25 1.78
C ALA A 33 -1.01 1.70 1.24
N VAL A 34 -0.97 2.32 0.07
CA VAL A 34 -2.18 2.69 -0.67
C VAL A 34 -2.16 1.96 -1.99
N PHE A 35 -3.31 1.38 -2.34
CA PHE A 35 -3.47 0.61 -3.57
C PHE A 35 -4.66 1.11 -4.35
N GLU A 36 -4.66 0.79 -5.64
CA GLU A 36 -5.82 1.05 -6.48
C GLU A 36 -6.28 -0.24 -7.13
N ALA A 37 -7.59 -0.43 -7.21
CA ALA A 37 -8.18 -1.63 -7.78
C ALA A 37 -9.36 -1.24 -8.64
N GLU A 38 -9.70 -2.12 -9.60
CA GLU A 38 -10.83 -1.88 -10.47
C GLU A 38 -12.16 -2.21 -9.82
N LYS A 39 -12.14 -3.04 -8.80
CA LYS A 39 -13.36 -3.51 -8.16
C LYS A 39 -13.41 -3.02 -6.72
N PRO A 40 -14.61 -2.92 -6.15
CA PRO A 40 -14.73 -2.47 -4.77
C PRO A 40 -14.04 -3.42 -3.81
N ILE A 41 -13.50 -2.83 -2.76
CA ILE A 41 -12.73 -3.56 -1.77
C ILE A 41 -13.43 -3.38 -0.43
N PRO A 42 -13.66 -4.45 0.34
CA PRO A 42 -14.36 -4.31 1.62
C PRO A 42 -13.46 -3.71 2.69
N GLU A 43 -13.92 -2.64 3.29
CA GLU A 43 -13.21 -2.02 4.39
C GLU A 43 -13.15 -3.00 5.56
N GLY A 44 -12.04 -3.04 6.26
CA GLY A 44 -11.85 -3.97 7.37
C GLY A 44 -11.31 -5.33 6.95
N ALA A 45 -11.20 -5.59 5.66
CA ALA A 45 -10.72 -6.89 5.18
C ALA A 45 -9.25 -7.09 5.52
N ARG A 46 -8.88 -8.34 5.75
CA ARG A 46 -7.49 -8.70 5.98
C ARG A 46 -6.79 -8.88 4.65
N VAL A 47 -5.55 -8.43 4.58
CA VAL A 47 -4.79 -8.52 3.34
C VAL A 47 -3.40 -9.07 3.62
N GLU A 48 -2.83 -9.68 2.58
CA GLU A 48 -1.45 -10.12 2.58
C GLU A 48 -0.82 -9.68 1.28
N MET A 49 0.23 -8.88 1.39
CA MET A 49 1.01 -8.48 0.23
C MET A 49 2.25 -9.35 0.21
N ARG A 50 2.36 -10.17 -0.83
CA ARG A 50 3.48 -11.08 -0.96
C ARG A 50 4.42 -10.62 -2.03
N THR A 51 5.69 -10.56 -1.69
CA THR A 51 6.74 -10.27 -2.64
C THR A 51 7.68 -11.45 -2.70
N ALA A 52 8.68 -11.38 -3.55
CA ALA A 52 9.64 -12.47 -3.65
C ALA A 52 10.40 -12.69 -2.35
N GLN A 53 10.56 -11.64 -1.56
CA GLN A 53 11.38 -11.75 -0.36
C GLN A 53 10.62 -11.61 0.95
N ALA A 54 9.38 -11.15 0.93
CA ALA A 54 8.71 -10.82 2.19
C ALA A 54 7.21 -10.91 2.07
N LEU A 55 6.58 -11.04 3.22
CA LEU A 55 5.14 -11.05 3.35
C LEU A 55 4.74 -9.92 4.28
N PHE A 56 3.78 -9.11 3.86
CA PHE A 56 3.29 -8.02 4.69
C PHE A 56 1.82 -8.25 4.93
N ALA A 57 1.45 -8.44 6.18
CA ALA A 57 0.06 -8.64 6.56
C ALA A 57 -0.54 -7.33 7.03
N GLY A 58 -1.81 -7.14 6.78
CA GLY A 58 -2.45 -5.90 7.20
C GLY A 58 -3.95 -5.96 7.11
N LYS A 59 -4.54 -4.79 7.19
CA LYS A 59 -5.98 -4.65 7.22
C LYS A 59 -6.35 -3.40 6.46
N ILE A 60 -7.43 -3.45 5.70
CA ILE A 60 -7.91 -2.30 4.95
C ILE A 60 -8.62 -1.37 5.90
N ILE A 61 -8.10 -0.15 6.04
CA ILE A 61 -8.65 0.80 7.00
C ILE A 61 -9.43 1.92 6.33
N ARG A 62 -9.37 2.03 5.01
CA ARG A 62 -10.05 3.11 4.32
C ARG A 62 -10.25 2.74 2.87
N VAL A 63 -11.43 3.03 2.34
CA VAL A 63 -11.75 2.77 0.94
C VAL A 63 -12.44 4.00 0.37
N GLU A 64 -12.01 4.42 -0.81
CA GLU A 64 -12.61 5.55 -1.50
C GLU A 64 -12.85 5.18 -2.96
N GLN A 65 -13.96 5.63 -3.50
CA GLN A 65 -14.22 5.44 -4.91
C GLN A 65 -13.58 6.55 -5.71
N HIS A 66 -12.95 6.16 -6.81
CA HIS A 66 -12.32 7.08 -7.73
C HIS A 66 -12.97 7.00 -9.08
N GLU A 67 -12.57 7.89 -9.95
CA GLU A 67 -13.11 7.96 -11.29
C GLU A 67 -12.96 6.66 -12.04
N PHE A 68 -11.82 5.99 -11.90
CA PHE A 68 -11.54 4.78 -12.65
C PHE A 68 -11.46 3.54 -11.80
N GLY A 69 -11.93 3.61 -10.58
CA GLY A 69 -11.85 2.43 -9.71
C GLY A 69 -11.93 2.79 -8.26
N TRP A 70 -11.20 2.03 -7.44
CA TRP A 70 -11.27 2.16 -5.99
C TRP A 70 -9.87 2.31 -5.44
N ARG A 71 -9.70 3.21 -4.50
CA ARG A 71 -8.44 3.44 -3.84
C ARG A 71 -8.61 3.05 -2.39
N PHE A 72 -7.66 2.29 -1.85
CA PHE A 72 -7.79 1.84 -0.48
C PHE A 72 -6.46 1.87 0.24
N GLU A 73 -6.54 2.09 1.54
CA GLU A 73 -5.37 2.19 2.39
C GLU A 73 -5.31 0.97 3.30
N VAL A 74 -4.13 0.39 3.41
CA VAL A 74 -3.87 -0.76 4.25
C VAL A 74 -2.94 -0.35 5.38
N GLU A 75 -3.25 -0.77 6.59
CA GLU A 75 -2.34 -0.61 7.71
C GLU A 75 -1.68 -1.95 7.95
N PHE A 76 -0.35 -1.99 7.89
CA PHE A 76 0.38 -3.23 8.12
C PHE A 76 0.39 -3.58 9.59
N SER A 77 0.42 -4.87 9.87
CA SER A 77 0.63 -5.37 11.21
C SER A 77 1.96 -4.87 11.75
N PRO A 78 2.04 -4.52 13.03
CA PRO A 78 3.34 -4.15 13.61
C PRO A 78 4.39 -5.24 13.52
N LEU A 79 3.95 -6.49 13.26
CA LEU A 79 4.89 -7.61 13.12
C LEU A 79 5.47 -7.69 11.72
N THR A 80 4.87 -7.00 10.75
CA THR A 80 5.34 -7.04 9.37
C THR A 80 5.41 -5.63 8.80
N PRO A 81 6.26 -4.77 9.36
CA PRO A 81 6.43 -3.44 8.79
C PRO A 81 7.21 -3.53 7.48
N TRP A 82 7.02 -2.54 6.64
CA TRP A 82 7.75 -2.49 5.39
C TRP A 82 9.05 -1.72 5.55
N SER A 83 10.08 -2.18 4.85
CA SER A 83 11.29 -1.40 4.63
C SER A 83 11.81 -1.68 3.23
N ALA A 84 12.57 -0.74 2.69
CA ALA A 84 13.10 -0.89 1.34
C ALA A 84 14.07 -2.07 1.23
N ASP A 85 14.65 -2.49 2.34
CA ASP A 85 15.53 -3.66 2.32
C ASP A 85 14.77 -4.95 2.03
N GLN A 86 13.50 -4.99 2.39
CA GLN A 86 12.71 -6.19 2.20
C GLN A 86 12.03 -6.22 0.84
N PHE A 87 11.61 -5.07 0.35
CA PHE A 87 10.89 -4.99 -0.91
C PHE A 87 11.02 -3.57 -1.44
N LEU A 88 11.51 -3.43 -2.65
CA LEU A 88 11.66 -2.13 -3.28
C LEU A 88 10.72 -2.05 -4.47
N PRO A 89 9.60 -1.35 -4.35
CA PRO A 89 8.65 -1.24 -5.46
C PRO A 89 9.23 -0.46 -6.62
N ARG A 90 8.65 -0.65 -7.79
CA ARG A 90 9.06 0.08 -8.98
C ARG A 90 8.66 1.55 -8.88
N HIS A 91 9.48 2.39 -9.49
CA HIS A 91 9.20 3.83 -9.58
C HIS A 91 9.05 4.49 -8.22
N LEU A 92 9.87 4.05 -7.27
CA LEU A 92 9.80 4.58 -5.92
C LEU A 92 10.30 6.01 -5.88
N LEU A 93 9.50 6.90 -5.32
CA LEU A 93 9.82 8.29 -5.18
C LEU A 93 9.40 8.76 -3.80
N GLU A 94 10.33 9.27 -3.04
CA GLU A 94 10.00 9.73 -1.69
C GLU A 94 9.07 10.93 -1.77
N VAL A 95 7.96 10.84 -1.07
CA VAL A 95 7.05 11.95 -0.99
C VAL A 95 7.55 12.79 0.13
N SER A 96 8.30 13.72 -0.19
CA SER A 96 8.88 14.44 0.81
C SER A 96 7.97 15.40 1.43
N GLU A 97 8.23 15.64 2.60
CA GLU A 97 7.50 16.60 3.23
C GLU A 97 7.97 17.90 2.88
N ARG A 98 8.98 17.94 2.09
CA ARG A 98 9.48 19.18 1.74
C ARG A 98 8.50 20.00 1.11
N LYS A 99 7.53 19.39 0.53
CA LYS A 99 6.60 20.17 -0.11
C LYS A 99 5.88 20.95 0.92
N VAL A 100 5.97 20.54 2.07
CA VAL A 100 5.31 21.21 3.08
C VAL A 100 5.86 22.55 3.26
N GLU A 101 7.01 22.64 3.13
CA GLU A 101 7.50 23.83 3.29
C GLU A 101 7.43 24.69 2.27
N GLN A 102 6.91 24.58 1.65
CA GLN A 102 6.87 25.46 0.76
C GLN A 102 6.40 26.54 0.96
N LYS A 103 6.38 26.71 1.55
CA LYS A 103 6.35 27.59 1.75
C LYS A 103 6.20 28.16 1.86
#